data_69e94d29a674c2751bef625e0da552f5
#
_entry.id   69e94d29a674c2751bef625e0da552f5
#
_cell.length_a   1.000
_cell.length_b   1.000
_cell.length_c   1.000
_cell.angle_alpha   90.00
_cell.angle_beta   90.00
_cell.angle_gamma   90.00
#
_symmetry.space_group_name_H-M   'P 1'
#
loop_
_entity.id
_entity.type
_entity.pdbx_description
1 polymer ?
#
loop_
_entity_poly.entity_id
_entity_poly.type
_entity_poly.pdbx_seq_one_letter_code
_entity_poly.pdbx_strand_id
1 'polypeptide(L)'
;MIPQSNPQERVIEEFKNLYHTDPSFLVRAPGRVNLIGEHTDYNFGFVLPMALSQSIWIALSSQPNPEVELHSLDFEESVNVPLEENYEKSRGWQEFLKGVLDILKQEGYSLSGWKGVAVGNVPIGAGLSSSAAFELAIARAFASVGNWEWQPLEMARFCQRAENEWVGMNCGIMDQTISALGQAGNALFSSTAPTDFHDF
;
A
#
# COMPACT_ATOMS: atom_id res chain seq x y z
N MET A 1 -3.24 2.66 -30.70
CA MET A 1 -2.97 2.44 -29.26
C MET A 1 -3.09 0.94 -29.03
N ILE A 2 -2.01 0.27 -28.66
CA ILE A 2 -2.07 -1.12 -28.18
C ILE A 2 -2.84 -1.06 -26.87
N PRO A 3 -3.91 -1.87 -26.66
CA PRO A 3 -4.59 -1.91 -25.39
C PRO A 3 -3.54 -2.27 -24.32
N GLN A 4 -3.34 -1.39 -23.34
CA GLN A 4 -2.52 -1.78 -22.20
C GLN A 4 -3.22 -2.96 -21.55
N SER A 5 -2.53 -4.10 -21.50
CA SER A 5 -3.02 -5.29 -20.81
C SER A 5 -3.42 -4.94 -19.39
N ASN A 6 -4.49 -5.56 -18.89
CA ASN A 6 -5.00 -5.34 -17.55
C ASN A 6 -3.87 -5.49 -16.51
N PRO A 7 -3.64 -4.53 -15.60
CA PRO A 7 -2.58 -4.63 -14.58
C PRO A 7 -2.60 -5.94 -13.80
N GLN A 8 -3.80 -6.45 -13.51
CA GLN A 8 -3.99 -7.74 -12.85
C GLN A 8 -3.40 -8.91 -13.66
N GLU A 9 -3.63 -8.94 -14.96
CA GLU A 9 -3.09 -9.98 -15.84
C GLU A 9 -1.58 -9.86 -15.97
N ARG A 10 -1.08 -8.63 -16.15
CA ARG A 10 0.36 -8.35 -16.24
C ARG A 10 1.14 -8.82 -15.02
N VAL A 11 0.64 -8.51 -13.81
CA VAL A 11 1.35 -8.87 -12.58
C VAL A 11 1.40 -10.37 -12.36
N ILE A 12 0.33 -11.10 -12.73
CA ILE A 12 0.28 -12.57 -12.65
C ILE A 12 1.22 -13.20 -13.68
N GLU A 13 1.20 -12.71 -14.91
CA GLU A 13 2.05 -13.21 -15.98
C GLU A 13 3.53 -13.02 -15.63
N GLU A 14 3.91 -11.83 -15.19
CA GLU A 14 5.30 -11.56 -14.83
C GLU A 14 5.75 -12.34 -13.59
N PHE A 15 4.87 -12.53 -12.61
CA PHE A 15 5.17 -13.41 -11.48
C PHE A 15 5.50 -14.84 -11.95
N LYS A 16 4.72 -15.39 -12.91
CA LYS A 16 4.98 -16.72 -13.50
C LYS A 16 6.29 -16.75 -14.29
N ASN A 17 6.60 -15.69 -15.02
CA ASN A 17 7.85 -15.58 -15.77
C ASN A 17 9.08 -15.61 -14.85
N LEU A 18 9.04 -14.85 -13.74
CA LEU A 18 10.16 -14.74 -12.82
C LEU A 18 10.32 -15.96 -11.91
N TYR A 19 9.22 -16.50 -11.40
CA TYR A 19 9.26 -17.51 -10.35
C TYR A 19 8.85 -18.91 -10.80
N HIS A 20 8.41 -19.09 -12.06
CA HIS A 20 7.99 -20.36 -12.69
C HIS A 20 6.88 -21.09 -11.92
N THR A 21 6.07 -20.37 -11.16
CA THR A 21 4.93 -20.88 -10.39
C THR A 21 3.77 -19.88 -10.43
N ASP A 22 2.56 -20.33 -10.11
CA ASP A 22 1.44 -19.42 -9.89
C ASP A 22 1.62 -18.65 -8.57
N PRO A 23 1.21 -17.37 -8.49
CA PRO A 23 1.17 -16.64 -7.23
C PRO A 23 0.13 -17.25 -6.28
N SER A 24 0.44 -17.31 -4.99
CA SER A 24 -0.49 -17.80 -3.97
C SER A 24 -1.53 -16.76 -3.58
N PHE A 25 -1.20 -15.49 -3.72
CA PHE A 25 -2.06 -14.37 -3.38
C PHE A 25 -1.99 -13.29 -4.47
N LEU A 26 -3.10 -12.59 -4.60
CA LEU A 26 -3.20 -11.38 -5.41
C LEU A 26 -3.86 -10.29 -4.57
N VAL A 27 -3.14 -9.21 -4.32
CA VAL A 27 -3.63 -8.08 -3.53
C VAL A 27 -3.82 -6.86 -4.41
N ARG A 28 -4.72 -5.98 -4.00
CA ARG A 28 -5.04 -4.75 -4.71
C ARG A 28 -5.32 -3.64 -3.71
N ALA A 29 -4.79 -2.44 -3.99
CA ALA A 29 -5.18 -1.22 -3.29
C ALA A 29 -5.44 -0.09 -4.30
N PRO A 30 -6.58 0.61 -4.22
CA PRO A 30 -6.96 1.65 -5.17
C PRO A 30 -6.26 2.98 -4.88
N GLY A 31 -6.00 3.76 -5.95
CA GLY A 31 -5.82 5.20 -5.81
C GLY A 31 -7.14 5.90 -5.47
N ARG A 32 -7.07 7.22 -5.31
CA ARG A 32 -8.25 8.02 -4.94
C ARG A 32 -8.32 9.35 -5.68
N VAL A 33 -9.53 9.91 -5.75
CA VAL A 33 -9.77 11.32 -6.03
C VAL A 33 -10.47 11.95 -4.83
N ASN A 34 -10.11 13.18 -4.48
CA ASN A 34 -10.87 13.94 -3.48
C ASN A 34 -11.93 14.78 -4.20
N LEU A 35 -13.20 14.65 -3.81
CA LEU A 35 -14.32 15.39 -4.42
C LEU A 35 -14.45 16.78 -3.81
N ILE A 36 -14.22 16.90 -2.49
CA ILE A 36 -14.25 18.16 -1.76
C ILE A 36 -13.47 18.00 -0.44
N GLY A 37 -12.91 19.09 0.07
CA GLY A 37 -12.09 19.11 1.29
C GLY A 37 -10.60 19.16 0.98
N GLU A 38 -10.22 19.97 -0.03
CA GLU A 38 -8.82 20.24 -0.34
C GLU A 38 -8.15 20.98 0.83
N HIS A 39 -6.96 20.52 1.21
CA HIS A 39 -6.18 21.07 2.33
C HIS A 39 -6.82 20.96 3.72
N THR A 40 -7.96 20.27 3.87
CA THR A 40 -8.59 20.06 5.17
C THR A 40 -8.09 18.81 5.87
N ASP A 41 -7.53 17.84 5.14
CA ASP A 41 -7.06 16.55 5.65
C ASP A 41 -6.05 16.72 6.80
N TYR A 42 -4.99 17.47 6.59
CA TYR A 42 -3.95 17.75 7.61
C TYR A 42 -4.29 18.94 8.54
N ASN A 43 -5.48 19.54 8.37
CA ASN A 43 -6.04 20.61 9.21
C ASN A 43 -7.26 20.14 10.04
N PHE A 44 -7.40 18.84 10.24
CA PHE A 44 -8.46 18.22 11.04
C PHE A 44 -9.89 18.56 10.57
N GLY A 45 -10.06 18.72 9.27
CA GLY A 45 -11.34 19.05 8.66
C GLY A 45 -12.09 17.83 8.11
N PHE A 46 -13.11 18.12 7.32
CA PHE A 46 -13.87 17.09 6.62
C PHE A 46 -13.38 16.89 5.21
N VAL A 47 -13.40 15.64 4.77
CA VAL A 47 -13.01 15.21 3.43
C VAL A 47 -14.08 14.31 2.82
N LEU A 48 -14.16 14.29 1.50
CA LEU A 48 -15.07 13.42 0.75
C LEU A 48 -14.33 12.75 -0.42
N PRO A 49 -13.41 11.85 -0.16
CA PRO A 49 -12.71 11.10 -1.21
C PRO A 49 -13.54 9.95 -1.76
N MET A 50 -13.15 9.52 -2.97
CA MET A 50 -13.68 8.34 -3.63
C MET A 50 -12.52 7.47 -4.16
N ALA A 51 -12.62 6.15 -3.95
CA ALA A 51 -11.67 5.21 -4.52
C ALA A 51 -11.83 5.09 -6.04
N LEU A 52 -10.71 4.99 -6.74
CA LEU A 52 -10.67 4.86 -8.20
C LEU A 52 -10.63 3.39 -8.62
N SER A 53 -10.90 3.15 -9.90
CA SER A 53 -10.63 1.84 -10.52
C SER A 53 -9.13 1.60 -10.72
N GLN A 54 -8.35 2.65 -10.88
CA GLN A 54 -6.89 2.61 -10.92
C GLN A 54 -6.34 2.15 -9.58
N SER A 55 -5.39 1.24 -9.61
CA SER A 55 -4.93 0.54 -8.42
C SER A 55 -3.49 0.09 -8.55
N ILE A 56 -2.86 -0.18 -7.42
CA ILE A 56 -1.64 -0.97 -7.34
C ILE A 56 -2.03 -2.43 -7.13
N TRP A 57 -1.40 -3.32 -7.87
CA TRP A 57 -1.57 -4.76 -7.78
C TRP A 57 -0.26 -5.41 -7.39
N ILE A 58 -0.30 -6.40 -6.49
CA ILE A 58 0.84 -7.25 -6.16
C ILE A 58 0.41 -8.71 -6.25
N ALA A 59 1.08 -9.47 -7.12
CA ALA A 59 1.02 -10.93 -7.13
C ALA A 59 2.17 -11.46 -6.26
N LEU A 60 1.90 -12.35 -5.31
CA LEU A 60 2.91 -12.77 -4.34
C LEU A 60 2.72 -14.21 -3.87
N SER A 61 3.80 -14.77 -3.31
CA SER A 61 3.80 -16.04 -2.56
C SER A 61 4.71 -15.93 -1.35
N SER A 62 4.40 -16.68 -0.30
CA SER A 62 5.28 -16.81 0.85
C SER A 62 6.61 -17.45 0.44
N GLN A 63 7.69 -17.15 1.17
CA GLN A 63 8.98 -17.78 1.02
C GLN A 63 9.61 -18.08 2.40
N PRO A 64 10.50 -19.09 2.50
CA PRO A 64 11.12 -19.46 3.77
C PRO A 64 12.16 -18.44 4.25
N ASN A 65 12.76 -17.67 3.33
CA ASN A 65 13.73 -16.64 3.68
C ASN A 65 13.04 -15.48 4.40
N PRO A 66 13.60 -14.96 5.51
CA PRO A 66 13.03 -13.84 6.24
C PRO A 66 13.33 -12.50 5.53
N GLU A 67 12.85 -12.35 4.32
CA GLU A 67 13.02 -11.16 3.47
C GLU A 67 11.82 -10.95 2.56
N VAL A 68 11.66 -9.73 2.08
CA VAL A 68 10.76 -9.38 0.98
C VAL A 68 11.58 -9.22 -0.30
N GLU A 69 11.28 -10.03 -1.30
CA GLU A 69 11.76 -9.86 -2.68
C GLU A 69 10.61 -9.27 -3.51
N LEU A 70 10.75 -8.04 -3.97
CA LEU A 70 9.71 -7.36 -4.74
C LEU A 70 10.28 -6.78 -6.03
N HIS A 71 9.71 -7.21 -7.16
CA HIS A 71 9.99 -6.66 -8.48
C HIS A 71 8.89 -5.67 -8.87
N SER A 72 9.26 -4.45 -9.23
CA SER A 72 8.33 -3.43 -9.73
C SER A 72 8.40 -3.35 -11.24
N LEU A 73 7.26 -3.55 -11.91
CA LEU A 73 7.14 -3.38 -13.36
C LEU A 73 7.13 -1.91 -13.79
N ASP A 74 6.74 -1.01 -12.89
CA ASP A 74 6.66 0.42 -13.20
C ASP A 74 8.03 1.10 -13.15
N PHE A 75 8.94 0.58 -12.32
CA PHE A 75 10.30 1.08 -12.16
C PHE A 75 11.35 0.18 -12.82
N GLU A 76 10.95 -1.01 -13.30
CA GLU A 76 11.85 -2.04 -13.87
C GLU A 76 13.00 -2.41 -12.92
N GLU A 77 12.71 -2.43 -11.61
CA GLU A 77 13.68 -2.65 -10.54
C GLU A 77 13.19 -3.74 -9.58
N SER A 78 14.16 -4.48 -9.01
CA SER A 78 13.93 -5.43 -7.92
C SER A 78 14.61 -4.96 -6.65
N VAL A 79 13.97 -5.23 -5.50
CA VAL A 79 14.56 -4.99 -4.18
C VAL A 79 14.43 -6.23 -3.32
N ASN A 80 15.44 -6.46 -2.48
CA ASN A 80 15.42 -7.44 -1.40
C ASN A 80 15.54 -6.70 -0.08
N VAL A 81 14.55 -6.88 0.79
CA VAL A 81 14.48 -6.22 2.09
C VAL A 81 14.41 -7.29 3.18
N PRO A 82 15.54 -7.53 3.92
CA PRO A 82 15.56 -8.46 5.04
C PRO A 82 14.59 -8.04 6.13
N LEU A 83 13.86 -8.97 6.76
CA LEU A 83 12.88 -8.65 7.80
C LEU A 83 13.52 -8.32 9.16
N GLU A 84 14.72 -8.82 9.44
CA GLU A 84 15.35 -8.74 10.77
C GLU A 84 16.35 -7.58 10.92
N GLU A 85 16.72 -6.94 9.83
CA GLU A 85 17.73 -5.88 9.83
C GLU A 85 17.14 -4.49 10.15
N ASN A 86 18.02 -3.60 10.64
CA ASN A 86 17.74 -2.16 10.64
C ASN A 86 18.10 -1.60 9.27
N TYR A 87 17.17 -0.89 8.67
CA TYR A 87 17.34 -0.37 7.31
C TYR A 87 18.03 0.99 7.34
N GLU A 88 18.98 1.16 6.44
CA GLU A 88 19.44 2.51 6.10
C GLU A 88 18.42 3.16 5.16
N LYS A 89 18.06 4.43 5.45
CA LYS A 89 17.21 5.22 4.57
C LYS A 89 17.97 5.51 3.27
N SER A 90 17.28 5.30 2.16
CA SER A 90 17.78 5.59 0.82
C SER A 90 16.78 6.49 0.07
N ARG A 91 16.81 6.48 -1.22
CA ARG A 91 15.85 7.21 -2.06
C ARG A 91 15.16 6.21 -2.99
N GLY A 92 13.89 6.45 -3.27
CA GLY A 92 13.14 5.66 -4.24
C GLY A 92 11.90 5.01 -3.64
N TRP A 93 11.22 4.27 -4.47
CA TRP A 93 9.94 3.64 -4.15
C TRP A 93 10.04 2.57 -3.05
N GLN A 94 11.20 1.96 -2.89
CA GLN A 94 11.45 0.96 -1.85
C GLN A 94 11.35 1.51 -0.42
N GLU A 95 11.45 2.83 -0.24
CA GLU A 95 11.31 3.44 1.08
C GLU A 95 9.89 3.32 1.63
N PHE A 96 8.86 3.28 0.79
CA PHE A 96 7.49 3.01 1.21
C PHE A 96 7.34 1.57 1.73
N LEU A 97 7.98 0.58 1.09
CA LEU A 97 8.02 -0.80 1.58
C LEU A 97 8.71 -0.88 2.94
N LYS A 98 9.89 -0.28 3.09
CA LYS A 98 10.65 -0.28 4.35
C LYS A 98 9.88 0.43 5.46
N GLY A 99 9.21 1.55 5.16
CA GLY A 99 8.40 2.29 6.11
C GLY A 99 7.23 1.46 6.65
N VAL A 100 6.46 0.81 5.79
CA VAL A 100 5.36 -0.06 6.21
C VAL A 100 5.88 -1.23 7.05
N LEU A 101 6.98 -1.86 6.64
CA LEU A 101 7.60 -2.96 7.34
C LEU A 101 8.10 -2.53 8.74
N ASP A 102 8.73 -1.37 8.86
CA ASP A 102 9.21 -0.83 10.13
C ASP A 102 8.07 -0.56 11.10
N ILE A 103 7.00 0.09 10.65
CA ILE A 103 5.82 0.36 11.49
C ILE A 103 5.13 -0.95 11.91
N LEU A 104 4.92 -1.90 11.02
CA LEU A 104 4.33 -3.19 11.38
C LEU A 104 5.15 -3.94 12.44
N LYS A 105 6.50 -3.85 12.38
CA LYS A 105 7.39 -4.40 13.42
C LYS A 105 7.21 -3.68 14.76
N GLN A 106 7.15 -2.35 14.76
CA GLN A 106 6.94 -1.54 15.97
C GLN A 106 5.62 -1.89 16.66
N GLU A 107 4.57 -2.17 15.87
CA GLU A 107 3.25 -2.58 16.35
C GLU A 107 3.16 -4.07 16.75
N GLY A 108 4.28 -4.80 16.69
CA GLY A 108 4.38 -6.17 17.20
C GLY A 108 3.86 -7.24 16.25
N TYR A 109 3.66 -6.93 14.97
CA TYR A 109 3.27 -7.92 13.98
C TYR A 109 4.41 -8.89 13.66
N SER A 110 4.10 -10.19 13.67
CA SER A 110 5.04 -11.22 13.22
C SER A 110 5.08 -11.25 11.70
N LEU A 111 6.18 -10.80 11.12
CA LEU A 111 6.35 -10.72 9.68
C LEU A 111 6.92 -12.02 9.12
N SER A 112 6.37 -12.45 7.99
CA SER A 112 6.87 -13.60 7.23
C SER A 112 7.39 -13.16 5.87
N GLY A 113 8.46 -13.80 5.39
CA GLY A 113 9.04 -13.51 4.10
C GLY A 113 8.09 -13.82 2.94
N TRP A 114 8.16 -13.01 1.90
CA TRP A 114 7.41 -13.21 0.66
C TRP A 114 8.16 -12.68 -0.54
N LYS A 115 7.84 -13.22 -1.70
CA LYS A 115 8.32 -12.74 -3.00
C LYS A 115 7.15 -12.34 -3.87
N GLY A 116 7.32 -11.30 -4.67
CA GLY A 116 6.23 -10.77 -5.46
C GLY A 116 6.63 -9.86 -6.60
N VAL A 117 5.62 -9.55 -7.42
CA VAL A 117 5.69 -8.57 -8.51
C VAL A 117 4.62 -7.52 -8.27
N ALA A 118 4.96 -6.25 -8.44
CA ALA A 118 4.06 -5.11 -8.30
C ALA A 118 3.88 -4.38 -9.64
N VAL A 119 2.66 -3.93 -9.91
CA VAL A 119 2.34 -3.04 -11.03
C VAL A 119 1.21 -2.10 -10.66
N GLY A 120 1.27 -0.87 -11.13
CA GLY A 120 0.22 0.13 -10.97
C GLY A 120 -0.34 0.64 -12.29
N ASN A 121 -1.56 1.16 -12.23
CA ASN A 121 -2.12 2.06 -13.24
C ASN A 121 -2.65 3.35 -12.62
N VAL A 122 -2.26 3.62 -11.37
CA VAL A 122 -2.44 4.93 -10.74
C VAL A 122 -1.33 5.83 -11.25
N PRO A 123 -1.64 6.95 -11.94
CA PRO A 123 -0.61 7.84 -12.46
C PRO A 123 0.26 8.42 -11.35
N ILE A 124 1.57 8.19 -11.43
CA ILE A 124 2.53 8.67 -10.45
C ILE A 124 2.65 10.20 -10.55
N GLY A 125 2.61 10.89 -9.40
CA GLY A 125 2.74 12.35 -9.35
C GLY A 125 1.51 13.14 -9.82
N ALA A 126 0.41 12.47 -10.15
CA ALA A 126 -0.84 13.12 -10.59
C ALA A 126 -1.79 13.49 -9.44
N GLY A 127 -1.36 13.38 -8.19
CA GLY A 127 -2.21 13.67 -7.02
C GLY A 127 -3.31 12.63 -6.78
N LEU A 128 -3.15 11.41 -7.30
CA LEU A 128 -4.13 10.31 -7.17
C LEU A 128 -3.71 9.25 -6.13
N SER A 129 -2.78 9.60 -5.25
CA SER A 129 -2.31 8.79 -4.09
C SER A 129 -1.79 7.41 -4.45
N SER A 130 -0.86 7.36 -5.40
CA SER A 130 -0.14 6.12 -5.73
C SER A 130 0.71 5.62 -4.55
N SER A 131 1.27 6.51 -3.70
CA SER A 131 2.02 6.15 -2.49
C SER A 131 1.15 5.39 -1.50
N ALA A 132 0.03 5.99 -1.07
CA ALA A 132 -0.88 5.36 -0.12
C ALA A 132 -1.44 4.02 -0.66
N ALA A 133 -1.78 3.94 -1.96
CA ALA A 133 -2.19 2.70 -2.58
C ALA A 133 -1.08 1.63 -2.53
N PHE A 134 0.18 2.01 -2.76
CA PHE A 134 1.31 1.09 -2.69
C PHE A 134 1.55 0.61 -1.25
N GLU A 135 1.54 1.50 -0.26
CA GLU A 135 1.66 1.18 1.16
C GLU A 135 0.57 0.18 1.61
N LEU A 136 -0.70 0.47 1.27
CA LEU A 136 -1.82 -0.42 1.60
C LEU A 136 -1.71 -1.78 0.89
N ALA A 137 -1.24 -1.83 -0.35
CA ALA A 137 -0.99 -3.09 -1.05
C ALA A 137 0.10 -3.92 -0.35
N ILE A 138 1.17 -3.28 0.13
CA ILE A 138 2.23 -3.93 0.92
C ILE A 138 1.71 -4.44 2.26
N ALA A 139 0.99 -3.60 3.02
CA ALA A 139 0.38 -4.02 4.29
C ALA A 139 -0.55 -5.23 4.07
N ARG A 140 -1.34 -5.22 2.98
CA ARG A 140 -2.22 -6.33 2.62
C ARG A 140 -1.44 -7.58 2.21
N ALA A 141 -0.29 -7.44 1.54
CA ALA A 141 0.59 -8.56 1.21
C ALA A 141 1.09 -9.25 2.47
N PHE A 142 1.59 -8.50 3.46
CA PHE A 142 2.00 -9.04 4.75
C PHE A 142 0.84 -9.72 5.49
N ALA A 143 -0.33 -9.08 5.53
CA ALA A 143 -1.51 -9.67 6.17
C ALA A 143 -1.93 -10.99 5.51
N SER A 144 -1.83 -11.09 4.18
CA SER A 144 -2.17 -12.30 3.43
C SER A 144 -1.21 -13.45 3.72
N VAL A 145 0.10 -13.18 3.77
CA VAL A 145 1.12 -14.19 4.06
C VAL A 145 1.12 -14.58 5.54
N GLY A 146 0.96 -13.60 6.44
CA GLY A 146 0.89 -13.81 7.89
C GLY A 146 -0.45 -14.37 8.38
N ASN A 147 -1.46 -14.45 7.50
CA ASN A 147 -2.83 -14.85 7.83
C ASN A 147 -3.42 -14.03 9.00
N TRP A 148 -3.23 -12.71 8.98
CA TRP A 148 -3.75 -11.82 9.99
C TRP A 148 -5.18 -11.39 9.67
N GLU A 149 -5.95 -11.10 10.71
CA GLU A 149 -7.21 -10.40 10.54
C GLU A 149 -6.95 -9.00 9.97
N TRP A 150 -7.61 -8.66 8.86
CA TRP A 150 -7.45 -7.37 8.22
C TRP A 150 -8.28 -6.30 8.93
N GLN A 151 -7.61 -5.35 9.55
CA GLN A 151 -8.21 -4.18 10.23
C GLN A 151 -7.97 -2.92 9.37
N PRO A 152 -8.88 -2.58 8.44
CA PRO A 152 -8.57 -1.60 7.39
C PRO A 152 -8.22 -0.20 7.93
N LEU A 153 -8.90 0.26 8.99
CA LEU A 153 -8.62 1.59 9.56
C LEU A 153 -7.27 1.62 10.31
N GLU A 154 -6.94 0.54 10.99
CA GLU A 154 -5.65 0.38 11.66
C GLU A 154 -4.51 0.37 10.65
N MET A 155 -4.64 -0.42 9.57
CA MET A 155 -3.65 -0.45 8.49
C MET A 155 -3.52 0.90 7.78
N ALA A 156 -4.61 1.66 7.62
CA ALA A 156 -4.54 3.01 7.09
C ALA A 156 -3.70 3.94 8.00
N ARG A 157 -3.85 3.84 9.32
CA ARG A 157 -3.04 4.59 10.30
C ARG A 157 -1.56 4.19 10.26
N PHE A 158 -1.27 2.90 10.15
CA PHE A 158 0.11 2.42 10.06
C PHE A 158 0.78 2.87 8.77
N CYS A 159 0.09 2.84 7.64
CA CYS A 159 0.61 3.34 6.37
C CYS A 159 0.83 4.87 6.42
N GLN A 160 -0.09 5.65 7.00
CA GLN A 160 0.14 7.08 7.22
C GLN A 160 1.37 7.35 8.09
N ARG A 161 1.55 6.59 9.17
CA ARG A 161 2.75 6.71 10.01
C ARG A 161 4.01 6.34 9.25
N ALA A 162 3.98 5.32 8.41
CA ALA A 162 5.10 4.96 7.54
C ALA A 162 5.49 6.11 6.61
N GLU A 163 4.52 6.77 5.99
CA GLU A 163 4.76 7.93 5.13
C GLU A 163 5.32 9.13 5.93
N ASN A 164 4.78 9.41 7.11
CA ASN A 164 5.20 10.54 7.94
C ASN A 164 6.53 10.30 8.65
N GLU A 165 6.69 9.16 9.33
CA GLU A 165 7.82 8.89 10.22
C GLU A 165 9.04 8.33 9.47
N TRP A 166 8.81 7.48 8.46
CA TRP A 166 9.88 6.86 7.69
C TRP A 166 10.23 7.66 6.44
N VAL A 167 9.25 7.88 5.55
CA VAL A 167 9.51 8.60 4.29
C VAL A 167 9.73 10.09 4.53
N GLY A 168 9.11 10.66 5.57
CA GLY A 168 9.25 12.06 5.98
C GLY A 168 8.32 13.01 5.20
N MET A 169 7.22 12.50 4.68
CA MET A 169 6.18 13.28 4.02
C MET A 169 5.04 13.55 5.00
N ASN A 170 4.82 14.80 5.36
CA ASN A 170 3.70 15.17 6.24
C ASN A 170 2.38 15.12 5.47
N CYS A 171 1.68 14.01 5.58
CA CYS A 171 0.35 13.82 5.00
C CYS A 171 -0.73 13.63 6.07
N GLY A 172 -1.99 13.95 5.73
CA GLY A 172 -3.16 13.56 6.51
C GLY A 172 -3.48 12.07 6.32
N ILE A 173 -4.61 11.61 6.86
CA ILE A 173 -4.98 10.20 6.83
C ILE A 173 -5.96 9.85 5.68
N MET A 174 -6.46 10.84 4.95
CA MET A 174 -7.51 10.67 3.94
C MET A 174 -7.14 9.62 2.90
N ASP A 175 -5.93 9.68 2.38
CA ASP A 175 -5.46 8.87 1.27
C ASP A 175 -5.43 7.39 1.62
N GLN A 176 -4.84 7.07 2.76
CA GLN A 176 -4.76 5.71 3.26
C GLN A 176 -6.14 5.19 3.66
N THR A 177 -6.97 6.05 4.29
CA THR A 177 -8.31 5.66 4.73
C THR A 177 -9.20 5.27 3.55
N ILE A 178 -9.26 6.08 2.48
CA ILE A 178 -10.09 5.75 1.32
C ILE A 178 -9.53 4.57 0.52
N SER A 179 -8.21 4.41 0.46
CA SER A 179 -7.61 3.25 -0.20
C SER A 179 -7.93 1.94 0.55
N ALA A 180 -8.03 1.99 1.90
CA ALA A 180 -8.34 0.83 2.75
C ALA A 180 -9.83 0.51 2.85
N LEU A 181 -10.71 1.53 2.89
CA LEU A 181 -12.15 1.42 3.22
C LEU A 181 -13.06 1.69 2.02
N GLY A 182 -12.53 2.18 0.91
CA GLY A 182 -13.32 2.58 -0.25
C GLY A 182 -14.20 1.47 -0.80
N GLN A 183 -15.45 1.78 -1.07
CA GLN A 183 -16.42 0.89 -1.68
C GLN A 183 -16.81 1.39 -3.07
N ALA A 184 -16.95 0.47 -4.03
CA ALA A 184 -17.31 0.82 -5.39
C ALA A 184 -18.63 1.60 -5.45
N GLY A 185 -18.63 2.71 -6.20
CA GLY A 185 -19.81 3.58 -6.37
C GLY A 185 -20.13 4.50 -5.19
N ASN A 186 -19.28 4.54 -4.15
CA ASN A 186 -19.47 5.37 -2.97
C ASN A 186 -18.31 6.33 -2.75
N ALA A 187 -18.60 7.52 -2.23
CA ALA A 187 -17.63 8.40 -1.61
C ALA A 187 -17.65 8.19 -0.08
N LEU A 188 -16.50 8.38 0.54
CA LEU A 188 -16.34 8.25 1.99
C LEU A 188 -16.34 9.65 2.62
N PHE A 189 -17.37 9.98 3.40
CA PHE A 189 -17.35 11.19 4.21
C PHE A 189 -16.66 10.90 5.53
N SER A 190 -15.58 11.62 5.82
CA SER A 190 -14.79 11.40 7.03
C SER A 190 -14.33 12.72 7.64
N SER A 191 -14.22 12.75 8.97
CA SER A 191 -13.45 13.76 9.70
C SER A 191 -12.02 13.26 9.84
N THR A 192 -11.04 14.11 9.60
CA THR A 192 -9.62 13.82 9.81
C THR A 192 -9.09 14.32 11.14
N ALA A 193 -9.98 14.86 11.99
CA ALA A 193 -9.64 15.23 13.35
C ALA A 193 -9.13 14.00 14.13
N PRO A 194 -8.10 14.16 14.99
CA PRO A 194 -7.71 13.11 15.92
C PRO A 194 -8.93 12.80 16.79
N THR A 195 -9.55 11.66 16.55
CA THR A 195 -10.54 11.14 17.48
C THR A 195 -9.79 10.35 18.51
N ASP A 196 -9.67 10.90 19.73
CA ASP A 196 -9.53 10.08 20.92
C ASP A 196 -10.81 9.24 20.97
N PHE A 197 -10.77 8.04 20.43
CA PHE A 197 -11.84 7.06 20.62
C PHE A 197 -11.76 6.58 22.06
N HIS A 198 -12.21 7.41 23.00
CA HIS A 198 -12.78 6.95 24.25
C HIS A 198 -14.26 6.77 23.98
N ASP A 199 -14.66 5.53 23.81
CA ASP A 199 -15.97 4.93 24.01
C ASP A 199 -17.22 5.76 23.63
N PHE A 200 -17.85 5.34 22.50
CA PHE A 200 -19.31 5.37 22.38
C PHE A 200 -19.83 3.96 22.12
#